data_5afbf3f236bb4b9bf29f78ddc3bf8caa
#
_entry.id   5afbf3f236bb4b9bf29f78ddc3bf8caa
#
_cell.length_a   1.000
_cell.length_b   1.000
_cell.length_c   1.000
_cell.angle_alpha   90.00
_cell.angle_beta   90.00
_cell.angle_gamma   90.00
#
_symmetry.space_group_name_H-M   'P 1'
#
loop_
_entity.id
_entity.type
_entity.pdbx_description
1 polymer ?
#
loop_
_entity_poly.entity_id
_entity_poly.type
_entity_poly.pdbx_seq_one_letter_code
_entity_poly.pdbx_strand_id
1 'polypeptide(L)'
;MTEEEIKQMQAEIERLKAENERLHSEMIRLVSRNLDLSERLEADVELRRRTEVARMLMEENMERLRNADLQDDSQLMAILDLRLEEKRYHLNPDFDSRQLAELLGISQERLARLFRNKSIYRTPEAYIDNLRTMNAMRLLRTQPNYSIAAIAESSGFNHVRTLQRRLMDVTGMTPADYRALFTRDM
;
A
#
# COMPACT_ATOMS: atom_id res chain seq x y z
N MET A 1 8.33 21.06 -73.42
CA MET A 1 8.91 20.72 -72.11
C MET A 1 10.33 20.31 -72.38
N THR A 2 11.28 21.03 -71.86
CA THR A 2 12.68 20.76 -72.07
C THR A 2 13.14 19.63 -71.14
N GLU A 3 14.24 18.96 -71.50
CA GLU A 3 14.82 17.87 -70.68
C GLU A 3 15.23 18.35 -69.28
N GLU A 4 15.65 19.61 -69.18
CA GLU A 4 15.96 20.30 -67.92
C GLU A 4 14.71 20.52 -67.03
N GLU A 5 13.57 20.88 -67.59
CA GLU A 5 12.28 21.04 -66.88
C GLU A 5 11.80 19.69 -66.33
N ILE A 6 11.98 18.60 -67.08
CA ILE A 6 11.63 17.25 -66.63
C ILE A 6 12.48 16.84 -65.42
N LYS A 7 13.79 17.09 -65.46
CA LYS A 7 14.74 16.77 -64.41
C LYS A 7 14.45 17.55 -63.11
N GLN A 8 14.11 18.83 -63.24
CA GLN A 8 13.73 19.67 -62.10
C GLN A 8 12.40 19.20 -61.48
N MET A 9 11.42 18.83 -62.28
CA MET A 9 10.17 18.26 -61.74
C MET A 9 10.38 16.90 -61.04
N GLN A 10 11.23 16.06 -61.58
CA GLN A 10 11.59 14.78 -60.94
C GLN A 10 12.26 15.00 -59.59
N ALA A 11 13.22 15.94 -59.49
CA ALA A 11 13.88 16.28 -58.24
C ALA A 11 12.87 16.83 -57.19
N GLU A 12 11.91 17.67 -57.60
CA GLU A 12 10.89 18.19 -56.69
C GLU A 12 9.90 17.10 -56.24
N ILE A 13 9.55 16.15 -57.14
CA ILE A 13 8.74 14.98 -56.76
C ILE A 13 9.43 14.15 -55.70
N GLU A 14 10.73 13.85 -55.83
CA GLU A 14 11.48 13.08 -54.83
C GLU A 14 11.60 13.84 -53.51
N ARG A 15 11.81 15.15 -53.56
CA ARG A 15 11.80 16.00 -52.36
C ARG A 15 10.45 15.95 -51.60
N LEU A 16 9.34 16.11 -52.36
CA LEU A 16 7.99 16.07 -51.77
C LEU A 16 7.66 14.66 -51.19
N LYS A 17 8.12 13.60 -51.81
CA LYS A 17 7.99 12.24 -51.29
C LYS A 17 8.69 12.08 -49.94
N ALA A 18 9.94 12.52 -49.90
CA ALA A 18 10.78 12.43 -48.67
C ALA A 18 10.15 13.28 -47.54
N GLU A 19 9.62 14.47 -47.85
CA GLU A 19 8.93 15.30 -46.87
C GLU A 19 7.61 14.65 -46.38
N ASN A 20 6.85 14.02 -47.28
CA ASN A 20 5.63 13.31 -46.96
C ASN A 20 5.92 12.10 -46.03
N GLU A 21 6.97 11.31 -46.29
CA GLU A 21 7.37 10.22 -45.43
C GLU A 21 7.80 10.70 -44.04
N ARG A 22 8.51 11.83 -43.97
CA ARG A 22 8.87 12.46 -42.70
C ARG A 22 7.64 12.89 -41.91
N LEU A 23 6.72 13.61 -42.52
CA LEU A 23 5.45 14.06 -41.90
C LEU A 23 4.61 12.87 -41.43
N HIS A 24 4.55 11.82 -42.25
CA HIS A 24 3.82 10.60 -41.88
C HIS A 24 4.43 9.92 -40.63
N SER A 25 5.74 9.84 -40.56
CA SER A 25 6.47 9.31 -39.41
C SER A 25 6.25 10.15 -38.14
N GLU A 26 6.25 11.48 -38.29
CA GLU A 26 5.98 12.40 -37.19
C GLU A 26 4.52 12.29 -36.69
N MET A 27 3.58 12.15 -37.59
CA MET A 27 2.17 11.93 -37.27
C MET A 27 1.97 10.64 -36.46
N ILE A 28 2.60 9.53 -36.88
CA ILE A 28 2.56 8.26 -36.14
C ILE A 28 3.09 8.44 -34.72
N ARG A 29 4.21 9.14 -34.54
CA ARG A 29 4.80 9.42 -33.21
C ARG A 29 3.86 10.24 -32.34
N LEU A 30 3.21 11.26 -32.89
CA LEU A 30 2.25 12.09 -32.16
C LEU A 30 1.01 11.30 -31.76
N VAL A 31 0.48 10.47 -32.65
CA VAL A 31 -0.67 9.60 -32.34
C VAL A 31 -0.33 8.61 -31.22
N SER A 32 0.82 7.94 -31.30
CA SER A 32 1.26 7.02 -30.25
C SER A 32 1.45 7.71 -28.90
N ARG A 33 2.02 8.93 -28.89
CA ARG A 33 2.19 9.72 -27.67
C ARG A 33 0.85 10.16 -27.08
N ASN A 34 -0.09 10.56 -27.91
CA ASN A 34 -1.43 10.93 -27.45
C ASN A 34 -2.18 9.74 -26.84
N LEU A 35 -2.03 8.56 -27.44
CA LEU A 35 -2.63 7.34 -26.89
C LEU A 35 -2.07 7.01 -25.50
N ASP A 36 -0.74 7.01 -25.35
CA ASP A 36 -0.06 6.79 -24.04
C ASP A 36 -0.51 7.81 -22.97
N LEU A 37 -0.63 9.10 -23.36
CA LEU A 37 -1.13 10.13 -22.45
C LEU A 37 -2.60 9.92 -22.06
N SER A 38 -3.45 9.47 -22.98
CA SER A 38 -4.85 9.16 -22.69
C SER A 38 -4.98 8.00 -21.71
N GLU A 39 -4.22 6.91 -21.93
CA GLU A 39 -4.21 5.76 -21.02
C GLU A 39 -3.73 6.14 -19.60
N ARG A 40 -2.69 6.97 -19.50
CA ARG A 40 -2.21 7.48 -18.21
C ARG A 40 -3.25 8.37 -17.52
N LEU A 41 -3.93 9.22 -18.27
CA LEU A 41 -4.97 10.08 -17.71
C LEU A 41 -6.16 9.26 -17.19
N GLU A 42 -6.60 8.24 -17.93
CA GLU A 42 -7.68 7.34 -17.51
C GLU A 42 -7.30 6.58 -16.22
N ALA A 43 -6.06 6.07 -16.14
CA ALA A 43 -5.55 5.41 -14.94
C ALA A 43 -5.51 6.34 -13.72
N ASP A 44 -5.12 7.62 -13.92
CA ASP A 44 -5.06 8.63 -12.86
C ASP A 44 -6.46 9.02 -12.36
N VAL A 45 -7.42 9.16 -13.27
CA VAL A 45 -8.82 9.44 -12.95
C VAL A 45 -9.44 8.31 -12.16
N GLU A 46 -9.21 7.05 -12.57
CA GLU A 46 -9.74 5.88 -11.86
C GLU A 46 -9.09 5.74 -10.46
N LEU A 47 -7.78 5.99 -10.33
CA LEU A 47 -7.09 6.00 -9.04
C LEU A 47 -7.68 7.06 -8.11
N ARG A 48 -7.90 8.28 -8.59
CA ARG A 48 -8.54 9.36 -7.81
C ARG A 48 -9.95 8.99 -7.36
N ARG A 49 -10.74 8.39 -8.25
CA ARG A 49 -12.08 7.92 -7.93
C ARG A 49 -12.07 6.86 -6.82
N ARG A 50 -11.19 5.87 -6.90
CA ARG A 50 -11.04 4.84 -5.87
C ARG A 50 -10.62 5.43 -4.52
N THR A 51 -9.71 6.39 -4.54
CA THR A 51 -9.24 7.08 -3.33
C THR A 51 -10.36 7.88 -2.67
N GLU A 52 -11.18 8.57 -3.47
CA GLU A 52 -12.31 9.33 -2.97
C GLU A 52 -13.41 8.44 -2.39
N VAL A 53 -13.74 7.34 -3.04
CA VAL A 53 -14.69 6.35 -2.51
C VAL A 53 -14.18 5.76 -1.20
N ALA A 54 -12.90 5.41 -1.12
CA ALA A 54 -12.29 4.91 0.12
C ALA A 54 -12.36 5.96 1.24
N ARG A 55 -12.12 7.24 0.94
CA ARG A 55 -12.24 8.35 1.88
C ARG A 55 -13.68 8.50 2.40
N MET A 56 -14.66 8.49 1.52
CA MET A 56 -16.08 8.60 1.90
C MET A 56 -16.53 7.43 2.80
N LEU A 57 -16.13 6.19 2.46
CA LEU A 57 -16.42 5.02 3.28
C LEU A 57 -15.75 5.11 4.65
N MET A 58 -14.54 5.64 4.72
CA MET A 58 -13.82 5.86 5.98
C MET A 58 -14.52 6.92 6.84
N GLU A 59 -14.95 8.03 6.25
CA GLU A 59 -15.71 9.09 6.94
C GLU A 59 -17.04 8.56 7.48
N GLU A 60 -17.80 7.80 6.67
CA GLU A 60 -19.06 7.18 7.09
C GLU A 60 -18.83 6.19 8.25
N ASN A 61 -17.81 5.36 8.17
CA ASN A 61 -17.45 4.45 9.24
C ASN A 61 -17.03 5.20 10.52
N MET A 62 -16.27 6.29 10.40
CA MET A 62 -15.89 7.12 11.55
C MET A 62 -17.10 7.78 12.20
N GLU A 63 -18.09 8.21 11.43
CA GLU A 63 -19.33 8.77 11.98
C GLU A 63 -20.19 7.72 12.68
N ARG A 64 -20.32 6.52 12.10
CA ARG A 64 -20.95 5.37 12.76
C ARG A 64 -20.28 5.04 14.10
N LEU A 65 -18.94 5.14 14.16
CA LEU A 65 -18.18 4.87 15.38
C LEU A 65 -18.28 5.96 16.44
N ARG A 66 -18.48 7.22 16.05
CA ARG A 66 -18.80 8.31 17.00
C ARG A 66 -20.12 8.07 17.72
N ASN A 67 -21.07 7.47 17.01
CA ASN A 67 -22.42 7.19 17.51
C ASN A 67 -22.56 5.77 18.10
N ALA A 68 -21.47 4.98 18.08
CA ALA A 68 -21.48 3.61 18.56
C ALA A 68 -21.63 3.55 20.08
N ASP A 69 -22.46 2.63 20.55
CA ASP A 69 -22.55 2.32 21.97
C ASP A 69 -21.27 1.58 22.43
N LEU A 70 -20.44 2.29 23.20
CA LEU A 70 -19.24 1.72 23.83
C LEU A 70 -19.53 0.57 24.80
N GLN A 71 -20.80 0.27 25.07
CA GLN A 71 -21.21 -0.91 25.81
C GLN A 71 -21.27 -2.18 24.97
N ASP A 72 -21.40 -2.05 23.64
CA ASP A 72 -21.36 -3.19 22.72
C ASP A 72 -19.92 -3.63 22.41
N ASP A 73 -19.56 -4.80 22.89
CA ASP A 73 -18.23 -5.39 22.69
C ASP A 73 -17.89 -5.65 21.20
N SER A 74 -18.87 -5.83 20.33
CA SER A 74 -18.62 -6.02 18.88
C SER A 74 -18.28 -4.68 18.22
N GLN A 75 -18.94 -3.60 18.62
CA GLN A 75 -18.63 -2.25 18.16
C GLN A 75 -17.26 -1.78 18.69
N LEU A 76 -16.90 -2.14 19.92
CA LEU A 76 -15.58 -1.84 20.48
C LEU A 76 -14.43 -2.46 19.66
N MET A 77 -14.58 -3.69 19.17
CA MET A 77 -13.55 -4.31 18.32
C MET A 77 -13.39 -3.56 16.99
N ALA A 78 -14.48 -3.15 16.35
CA ALA A 78 -14.43 -2.37 15.11
C ALA A 78 -13.77 -0.99 15.31
N ILE A 79 -14.07 -0.32 16.43
CA ILE A 79 -13.44 0.95 16.82
C ILE A 79 -11.94 0.77 17.02
N LEU A 80 -11.54 -0.32 17.68
CA LEU A 80 -10.13 -0.64 17.92
C LEU A 80 -9.36 -0.78 16.61
N ASP A 81 -9.88 -1.60 15.68
CA ASP A 81 -9.23 -1.85 14.39
C ASP A 81 -9.00 -0.53 13.64
N LEU A 82 -10.04 0.31 13.54
CA LEU A 82 -9.94 1.60 12.85
C LEU A 82 -8.95 2.58 13.50
N ARG A 83 -8.96 2.70 14.83
CA ARG A 83 -8.04 3.60 15.54
C ARG A 83 -6.57 3.18 15.38
N LEU A 84 -6.32 1.88 15.38
CA LEU A 84 -4.97 1.36 15.21
C LEU A 84 -4.47 1.46 13.77
N GLU A 85 -5.36 1.33 12.78
CA GLU A 85 -5.02 1.55 11.37
C GLU A 85 -4.70 3.02 11.09
N GLU A 86 -5.52 3.95 11.60
CA GLU A 86 -5.37 5.39 11.38
C GLU A 86 -4.06 5.94 11.97
N LYS A 87 -3.82 5.66 13.25
CA LYS A 87 -2.72 6.28 14.03
C LYS A 87 -1.47 5.42 14.14
N ARG A 88 -1.55 4.14 13.77
CA ARG A 88 -0.44 3.19 13.82
C ARG A 88 0.26 3.12 15.18
N TYR A 89 -0.45 3.26 16.27
CA TYR A 89 0.09 3.24 17.64
C TYR A 89 0.94 1.99 17.92
N HIS A 90 0.56 0.84 17.35
CA HIS A 90 1.28 -0.43 17.49
C HIS A 90 2.74 -0.39 16.98
N LEU A 91 3.12 0.61 16.16
CA LEU A 91 4.51 0.79 15.70
C LEU A 91 5.40 1.45 16.75
N ASN A 92 4.82 2.04 17.81
CA ASN A 92 5.60 2.46 18.96
C ASN A 92 5.95 1.21 19.80
N PRO A 93 7.24 0.91 20.06
CA PRO A 93 7.64 -0.27 20.84
C PRO A 93 7.10 -0.27 22.26
N ASP A 94 6.84 0.90 22.84
CA ASP A 94 6.31 1.05 24.21
C ASP A 94 4.77 0.90 24.27
N PHE A 95 4.10 0.78 23.10
CA PHE A 95 2.65 0.60 23.07
C PHE A 95 2.26 -0.79 23.56
N ASP A 96 1.47 -0.83 24.62
CA ASP A 96 1.05 -2.06 25.32
C ASP A 96 -0.47 -2.15 25.50
N SER A 97 -0.94 -3.21 26.12
CA SER A 97 -2.38 -3.42 26.40
C SER A 97 -2.98 -2.40 27.35
N ARG A 98 -2.20 -1.74 28.21
CA ARG A 98 -2.68 -0.67 29.08
C ARG A 98 -3.05 0.55 28.24
N GLN A 99 -2.14 0.99 27.36
CA GLN A 99 -2.39 2.10 26.45
C GLN A 99 -3.52 1.79 25.46
N LEU A 100 -3.67 0.52 25.09
CA LEU A 100 -4.80 0.07 24.27
C LEU A 100 -6.14 0.22 25.03
N ALA A 101 -6.19 -0.13 26.30
CA ALA A 101 -7.38 0.07 27.15
C ALA A 101 -7.71 1.57 27.34
N GLU A 102 -6.69 2.39 27.58
CA GLU A 102 -6.82 3.86 27.67
C GLU A 102 -7.35 4.46 26.37
N LEU A 103 -6.86 4.00 25.21
CA LEU A 103 -7.31 4.45 23.89
C LEU A 103 -8.81 4.19 23.67
N LEU A 104 -9.33 3.09 24.21
CA LEU A 104 -10.75 2.72 24.14
C LEU A 104 -11.61 3.32 25.29
N GLY A 105 -10.98 3.88 26.32
CA GLY A 105 -11.68 4.38 27.50
C GLY A 105 -12.31 3.26 28.35
N ILE A 106 -11.70 2.07 28.39
CA ILE A 106 -12.21 0.90 29.12
C ILE A 106 -11.16 0.37 30.11
N SER A 107 -11.59 -0.46 31.08
CA SER A 107 -10.64 -1.12 31.98
C SER A 107 -9.84 -2.24 31.29
N GLN A 108 -8.65 -2.56 31.81
CA GLN A 108 -7.83 -3.68 31.33
C GLN A 108 -8.55 -5.03 31.44
N GLU A 109 -9.35 -5.22 32.50
CA GLU A 109 -10.15 -6.44 32.67
C GLU A 109 -11.23 -6.56 31.57
N ARG A 110 -11.88 -5.45 31.23
CA ARG A 110 -12.85 -5.45 30.13
C ARG A 110 -12.16 -5.70 28.80
N LEU A 111 -10.99 -5.10 28.55
CA LEU A 111 -10.18 -5.35 27.36
C LEU A 111 -9.81 -6.83 27.24
N ALA A 112 -9.29 -7.43 28.31
CA ALA A 112 -8.92 -8.84 28.33
C ALA A 112 -10.13 -9.77 28.05
N ARG A 113 -11.30 -9.45 28.63
CA ARG A 113 -12.54 -10.17 28.40
C ARG A 113 -13.03 -10.01 26.95
N LEU A 114 -12.94 -8.80 26.39
CA LEU A 114 -13.28 -8.49 25.00
C LEU A 114 -12.47 -9.39 24.04
N PHE A 115 -11.15 -9.41 24.20
CA PHE A 115 -10.27 -10.22 23.35
C PHE A 115 -10.53 -11.72 23.52
N ARG A 116 -10.74 -12.20 24.75
CA ARG A 116 -11.04 -13.61 24.98
C ARG A 116 -12.30 -14.09 24.27
N ASN A 117 -13.33 -13.23 24.21
CA ASN A 117 -14.65 -13.61 23.74
C ASN A 117 -14.89 -13.29 22.26
N LYS A 118 -14.26 -12.22 21.75
CA LYS A 118 -14.57 -11.65 20.42
C LYS A 118 -13.40 -11.67 19.44
N SER A 119 -12.17 -11.95 19.90
CA SER A 119 -10.98 -11.93 19.05
C SER A 119 -10.39 -13.34 18.85
N ILE A 120 -9.92 -13.61 17.64
CA ILE A 120 -9.14 -14.83 17.33
C ILE A 120 -7.80 -14.84 18.05
N TYR A 121 -7.26 -13.67 18.39
CA TYR A 121 -5.96 -13.53 19.08
C TYR A 121 -6.03 -13.82 20.57
N ARG A 122 -7.22 -13.85 21.17
CA ARG A 122 -7.50 -14.13 22.57
C ARG A 122 -6.89 -13.18 23.61
N THR A 123 -5.81 -12.48 23.29
CA THR A 123 -5.18 -11.47 24.17
C THR A 123 -4.84 -10.20 23.40
N PRO A 124 -4.88 -9.01 24.06
CA PRO A 124 -4.47 -7.75 23.44
C PRO A 124 -3.01 -7.77 22.95
N GLU A 125 -2.10 -8.38 23.73
CA GLU A 125 -0.68 -8.49 23.38
C GLU A 125 -0.47 -9.30 22.11
N ALA A 126 -1.16 -10.44 21.95
CA ALA A 126 -1.08 -11.25 20.74
C ALA A 126 -1.59 -10.50 19.51
N TYR A 127 -2.61 -9.67 19.70
CA TYR A 127 -3.14 -8.82 18.62
C TYR A 127 -2.13 -7.72 18.22
N ILE A 128 -1.55 -6.98 19.19
CA ILE A 128 -0.51 -5.97 18.93
C ILE A 128 0.69 -6.62 18.22
N ASP A 129 1.15 -7.77 18.70
CA ASP A 129 2.25 -8.50 18.09
C ASP A 129 1.95 -8.94 16.66
N ASN A 130 0.69 -9.32 16.38
CA ASN A 130 0.27 -9.64 15.01
C ASN A 130 0.32 -8.42 14.09
N LEU A 131 -0.18 -7.26 14.51
CA LEU A 131 -0.12 -6.03 13.72
C LEU A 131 1.33 -5.63 13.41
N ARG A 132 2.22 -5.72 14.41
CA ARG A 132 3.66 -5.51 14.24
C ARG A 132 4.26 -6.49 13.24
N THR A 133 3.89 -7.77 13.33
CA THR A 133 4.37 -8.82 12.41
C THR A 133 3.91 -8.57 10.97
N MET A 134 2.64 -8.20 10.78
CA MET A 134 2.11 -7.84 9.47
C MET A 134 2.85 -6.64 8.85
N ASN A 135 3.16 -5.60 9.65
CA ASN A 135 3.97 -4.48 9.18
C ASN A 135 5.39 -4.91 8.81
N ALA A 136 6.03 -5.77 9.61
CA ALA A 136 7.36 -6.31 9.31
C ALA A 136 7.35 -7.13 8.00
N MET A 137 6.34 -7.98 7.79
CA MET A 137 6.17 -8.74 6.54
C MET A 137 6.05 -7.82 5.33
N ARG A 138 5.27 -6.72 5.47
CA ARG A 138 5.16 -5.70 4.42
C ARG A 138 6.52 -5.05 4.12
N LEU A 139 7.28 -4.64 5.16
CA LEU A 139 8.60 -4.02 4.99
C LEU A 139 9.62 -5.00 4.40
N LEU A 140 9.62 -6.27 4.79
CA LEU A 140 10.47 -7.29 4.18
C LEU A 140 10.28 -7.42 2.68
N ARG A 141 9.05 -7.23 2.19
CA ARG A 141 8.70 -7.27 0.76
C ARG A 141 9.04 -5.97 0.02
N THR A 142 8.80 -4.81 0.65
CA THR A 142 8.84 -3.50 -0.01
C THR A 142 10.16 -2.75 0.21
N GLN A 143 10.99 -3.18 1.17
CA GLN A 143 12.26 -2.53 1.55
C GLN A 143 13.40 -3.54 1.56
N PRO A 144 13.87 -4.01 0.39
CA PRO A 144 14.89 -5.07 0.31
C PRO A 144 16.22 -4.67 0.94
N ASN A 145 16.54 -3.37 0.95
CA ASN A 145 17.81 -2.83 1.48
C ASN A 145 17.81 -2.59 3.00
N TYR A 146 16.64 -2.71 3.68
CA TYR A 146 16.60 -2.54 5.13
C TYR A 146 17.19 -3.77 5.83
N SER A 147 18.01 -3.52 6.86
CA SER A 147 18.46 -4.60 7.75
C SER A 147 17.27 -5.20 8.52
N ILE A 148 17.39 -6.46 8.96
CA ILE A 148 16.35 -7.08 9.79
C ILE A 148 16.16 -6.31 11.11
N ALA A 149 17.23 -5.71 11.64
CA ALA A 149 17.17 -4.86 12.82
C ALA A 149 16.35 -3.59 12.56
N ALA A 150 16.59 -2.90 11.45
CA ALA A 150 15.81 -1.72 11.06
C ALA A 150 14.33 -2.04 10.82
N ILE A 151 14.02 -3.21 10.24
CA ILE A 151 12.64 -3.68 10.07
C ILE A 151 11.98 -3.96 11.41
N ALA A 152 12.67 -4.60 12.34
CA ALA A 152 12.15 -4.88 13.69
C ALA A 152 11.78 -3.56 14.39
N GLU A 153 12.69 -2.61 14.43
CA GLU A 153 12.48 -1.28 15.00
C GLU A 153 11.31 -0.53 14.33
N SER A 154 11.31 -0.44 13.00
CA SER A 154 10.24 0.23 12.22
C SER A 154 8.88 -0.46 12.34
N SER A 155 8.84 -1.68 12.88
CA SER A 155 7.62 -2.44 13.12
C SER A 155 7.20 -2.46 14.59
N GLY A 156 7.88 -1.72 15.46
CA GLY A 156 7.55 -1.60 16.88
C GLY A 156 8.03 -2.76 17.74
N PHE A 157 8.99 -3.56 17.28
CA PHE A 157 9.62 -4.60 18.11
C PHE A 157 10.85 -4.05 18.82
N ASN A 158 10.91 -4.21 20.15
CA ASN A 158 12.07 -3.86 20.94
C ASN A 158 13.32 -4.73 20.63
N HIS A 159 13.11 -5.96 20.15
CA HIS A 159 14.19 -6.91 19.88
C HIS A 159 13.94 -7.68 18.57
N VAL A 160 14.99 -7.80 17.76
CA VAL A 160 14.98 -8.60 16.52
C VAL A 160 14.54 -10.04 16.78
N ARG A 161 14.96 -10.63 17.90
CA ARG A 161 14.60 -12.02 18.27
C ARG A 161 13.08 -12.18 18.44
N THR A 162 12.38 -11.16 18.92
CA THR A 162 10.92 -11.19 19.04
C THR A 162 10.28 -11.21 17.66
N LEU A 163 10.71 -10.36 16.74
CA LEU A 163 10.27 -10.39 15.35
C LEU A 163 10.51 -11.77 14.71
N GLN A 164 11.74 -12.32 14.86
CA GLN A 164 12.09 -13.62 14.28
C GLN A 164 11.15 -14.73 14.76
N ARG A 165 10.90 -14.79 16.08
CA ARG A 165 9.97 -15.77 16.65
C ARG A 165 8.55 -15.57 16.13
N ARG A 166 8.02 -14.34 16.14
CA ARG A 166 6.66 -14.06 15.67
C ARG A 166 6.48 -14.36 14.20
N LEU A 167 7.46 -14.02 13.37
CA LEU A 167 7.41 -14.33 11.95
C LEU A 167 7.46 -15.85 11.71
N MET A 168 8.30 -16.57 12.46
CA MET A 168 8.35 -18.03 12.41
C MET A 168 7.03 -18.67 12.83
N ASP A 169 6.38 -18.15 13.88
CA ASP A 169 5.08 -18.64 14.35
C ASP A 169 3.99 -18.50 13.28
N VAL A 170 4.03 -17.39 12.49
CA VAL A 170 3.01 -17.09 11.47
C VAL A 170 3.30 -17.72 10.12
N THR A 171 4.57 -17.77 9.69
CA THR A 171 4.95 -18.13 8.31
C THR A 171 5.75 -19.43 8.21
N GLY A 172 6.28 -19.93 9.32
CA GLY A 172 7.24 -21.04 9.32
C GLY A 172 8.63 -20.67 8.76
N MET A 173 8.93 -19.36 8.58
CA MET A 173 10.15 -18.89 7.92
C MET A 173 10.91 -17.88 8.77
N THR A 174 12.23 -17.81 8.55
CA THR A 174 13.03 -16.69 9.08
C THR A 174 12.76 -15.41 8.26
N PRO A 175 13.03 -14.21 8.82
CA PRO A 175 12.91 -12.95 8.04
C PRO A 175 13.75 -12.93 6.76
N ALA A 176 14.92 -13.57 6.77
CA ALA A 176 15.77 -13.65 5.59
C ALA A 176 15.14 -14.55 4.50
N ASP A 177 14.64 -15.72 4.88
CA ASP A 177 13.97 -16.63 3.95
C ASP A 177 12.68 -16.01 3.39
N TYR A 178 11.88 -15.37 4.26
CA TYR A 178 10.67 -14.68 3.83
C TYR A 178 10.97 -13.57 2.82
N ARG A 179 12.00 -12.75 3.05
CA ARG A 179 12.46 -11.73 2.10
C ARG A 179 12.88 -12.35 0.78
N ALA A 180 13.63 -13.45 0.81
CA ALA A 180 14.14 -14.11 -0.38
C ALA A 180 13.05 -14.59 -1.35
N LEU A 181 11.82 -14.85 -0.87
CA LEU A 181 10.69 -15.20 -1.72
C LEU A 181 10.34 -14.08 -2.71
N PHE A 182 10.56 -12.82 -2.35
CA PHE A 182 10.16 -11.64 -3.12
C PHE A 182 11.31 -10.94 -3.84
N THR A 183 12.56 -11.36 -3.59
CA THR A 183 13.77 -10.77 -4.23
C THR A 183 14.36 -11.65 -5.31
N ARG A 184 13.84 -12.86 -5.53
CA ARG A 184 14.34 -13.80 -6.56
C ARG A 184 13.92 -13.44 -7.98
N ASP A 185 12.93 -12.57 -8.16
CA ASP A 185 12.35 -12.21 -9.46
C ASP A 185 12.70 -10.76 -9.89
N MET A 186 13.66 -10.11 -9.21
CA MET A 186 14.24 -8.82 -9.61
C MET A 186 15.68 -9.01 -10.10
#